data_c875cd3b72f4810a0ac1f721d289c0e1
#
_entry.id   c875cd3b72f4810a0ac1f721d289c0e1
#
_cell.length_a   1.000
_cell.length_b   1.000
_cell.length_c   1.000
_cell.angle_alpha   90.00
_cell.angle_beta   90.00
_cell.angle_gamma   90.00
#
_symmetry.space_group_name_H-M   'P 1'
#
loop_
_entity.id
_entity.type
_entity.pdbx_description
1 polymer ?
#
loop_
_entity_poly.entity_id
_entity_poly.type
_entity_poly.pdbx_seq_one_letter_code
_entity_poly.pdbx_strand_id
1 'polypeptide(L)'
;MLRALLSKTVPAQRARTVELELPSIETTADAPAASAAVLAACSCGEISPAEADAIMALIKTHVGIIEATDLEARLSAVESKLQK
;
A
#
# COMPACT_ATOMS: atom_id res chain seq x y z
N MET A 1 -25.61 14.53 -23.72
CA MET A 1 -26.06 14.04 -22.42
C MET A 1 -25.29 12.86 -21.96
N LEU A 2 -25.38 11.81 -22.69
CA LEU A 2 -24.64 10.61 -22.30
C LEU A 2 -23.18 10.86 -22.20
N ARG A 3 -22.67 11.59 -23.12
CA ARG A 3 -21.27 11.87 -23.14
C ARG A 3 -20.83 12.61 -21.89
N ALA A 4 -21.66 13.55 -21.48
CA ALA A 4 -21.36 14.30 -20.28
C ALA A 4 -21.33 13.41 -19.06
N LEU A 5 -22.26 12.49 -18.98
CA LEU A 5 -22.31 11.55 -17.86
C LEU A 5 -21.11 10.68 -17.82
N LEU A 6 -20.72 10.16 -18.96
CA LEU A 6 -19.55 9.32 -19.02
C LEU A 6 -18.31 10.08 -18.61
N SER A 7 -18.21 11.29 -19.07
CA SER A 7 -17.07 12.11 -18.73
C SER A 7 -16.95 12.33 -17.24
N LYS A 8 -18.07 12.59 -16.61
CA LYS A 8 -18.05 12.86 -15.19
C LYS A 8 -17.71 11.65 -14.40
N THR A 9 -18.34 10.55 -14.74
CA THR A 9 -18.25 9.36 -13.90
C THR A 9 -16.91 8.70 -14.01
N VAL A 10 -16.48 8.46 -15.21
CA VAL A 10 -15.28 7.67 -15.39
C VAL A 10 -14.02 8.46 -15.18
N PRO A 11 -13.84 9.58 -15.88
CA PRO A 11 -12.59 10.32 -15.73
C PRO A 11 -12.38 10.84 -14.34
N ALA A 12 -13.44 11.25 -13.67
CA ALA A 12 -13.30 11.80 -12.34
C ALA A 12 -12.70 10.79 -11.38
N GLN A 13 -13.16 9.57 -11.46
CA GLN A 13 -12.66 8.55 -10.56
C GLN A 13 -11.25 8.14 -10.88
N ARG A 14 -10.94 8.05 -12.14
CA ARG A 14 -9.62 7.61 -12.53
C ARG A 14 -8.59 8.68 -12.41
N ALA A 15 -9.02 9.91 -12.69
CA ALA A 15 -8.08 11.00 -12.72
C ALA A 15 -7.66 11.45 -11.33
N ARG A 16 -8.43 11.08 -10.33
CA ARG A 16 -8.11 11.55 -9.01
C ARG A 16 -6.82 10.95 -8.53
N THR A 17 -5.91 11.81 -8.15
CA THR A 17 -4.64 11.40 -7.60
C THR A 17 -4.65 11.67 -6.10
N VAL A 18 -4.28 10.70 -5.34
CA VAL A 18 -4.20 10.86 -3.90
C VAL A 18 -2.83 11.42 -3.56
N GLU A 19 -2.83 12.56 -2.90
CA GLU A 19 -1.58 13.14 -2.43
C GLU A 19 -1.46 12.87 -0.96
N LEU A 20 -0.55 11.99 -0.62
CA LEU A 20 -0.40 11.57 0.74
C LEU A 20 1.04 11.20 0.98
N GLU A 21 1.63 11.83 1.98
CA GLU A 21 2.99 11.51 2.34
C GLU A 21 2.99 10.35 3.29
N LEU A 22 3.60 9.27 2.85
CA LEU A 22 3.72 8.08 3.67
C LEU A 22 5.16 7.86 4.05
N PRO A 23 5.40 7.33 5.26
CA PRO A 23 6.74 6.91 5.60
C PRO A 23 7.23 5.84 4.64
N SER A 24 8.50 5.81 4.42
CA SER A 24 9.11 4.78 3.60
C SER A 24 8.94 3.43 4.28
N ILE A 25 8.54 2.42 3.53
CA ILE A 25 8.35 1.08 4.08
C ILE A 25 9.46 0.20 3.55
N GLU A 26 10.50 0.04 4.36
CA GLU A 26 11.64 -0.78 3.98
C GLU A 26 11.62 -2.12 4.70
N THR A 27 11.00 -2.17 5.86
CA THR A 27 10.84 -3.40 6.60
C THR A 27 9.41 -3.51 7.09
N THR A 28 9.03 -4.70 7.57
CA THR A 28 7.68 -4.88 8.09
C THR A 28 7.43 -4.00 9.31
N ALA A 29 8.48 -3.63 10.01
CA ALA A 29 8.33 -2.76 11.19
C ALA A 29 7.86 -1.36 10.83
N ASP A 30 8.01 -0.97 9.57
CA ASP A 30 7.58 0.35 9.11
C ASP A 30 6.10 0.41 8.80
N ALA A 31 5.44 -0.74 8.68
CA ALA A 31 4.04 -0.80 8.27
C ALA A 31 3.10 -0.10 9.25
N PRO A 32 3.26 -0.23 10.58
CA PRO A 32 2.34 0.47 11.48
C PRO A 32 2.36 1.98 11.32
N ALA A 33 3.53 2.56 11.07
CA ALA A 33 3.62 4.00 10.87
C ALA A 33 2.90 4.42 9.60
N ALA A 34 3.05 3.64 8.53
CA ALA A 34 2.38 3.93 7.27
C ALA A 34 0.85 3.79 7.42
N SER A 35 0.40 2.75 8.13
CA SER A 35 -1.03 2.57 8.40
C SER A 35 -1.59 3.73 9.17
N ALA A 36 -0.87 4.18 10.19
CA ALA A 36 -1.33 5.28 11.02
C ALA A 36 -1.46 6.55 10.19
N ALA A 37 -0.55 6.77 9.24
CA ALA A 37 -0.63 7.93 8.37
C ALA A 37 -1.87 7.88 7.49
N VAL A 38 -2.21 6.69 6.99
CA VAL A 38 -3.41 6.53 6.16
C VAL A 38 -4.66 6.79 6.98
N LEU A 39 -4.71 6.26 8.19
CA LEU A 39 -5.86 6.47 9.07
C LEU A 39 -6.02 7.94 9.42
N ALA A 40 -4.92 8.61 9.70
CA ALA A 40 -4.97 10.02 10.04
C ALA A 40 -5.49 10.85 8.85
N ALA A 41 -5.02 10.54 7.65
CA ALA A 41 -5.47 11.25 6.47
C ALA A 41 -6.95 11.03 6.22
N CYS A 42 -7.43 9.81 6.45
CA CYS A 42 -8.84 9.51 6.28
C CYS A 42 -9.68 10.25 7.32
N SER A 43 -9.21 10.30 8.56
CA SER A 43 -9.91 11.00 9.62
C SER A 43 -9.99 12.48 9.37
N CYS A 44 -8.97 13.05 8.77
CA CYS A 44 -8.94 14.48 8.47
C CYS A 44 -9.70 14.83 7.21
N GLY A 45 -10.16 13.84 6.47
CA GLY A 45 -10.90 14.09 5.25
C GLY A 45 -10.04 14.32 4.03
N GLU A 46 -8.74 14.09 4.14
CA GLU A 46 -7.84 14.25 2.99
C GLU A 46 -8.06 13.17 1.97
N ILE A 47 -8.41 11.99 2.42
CA ILE A 47 -8.74 10.89 1.50
C ILE A 47 -10.04 10.26 1.95
N SER A 48 -10.72 9.64 1.01
CA SER A 48 -11.97 8.96 1.30
C SER A 48 -11.69 7.57 1.86
N PRO A 49 -12.68 6.95 2.51
CA PRO A 49 -12.50 5.57 2.98
C PRO A 49 -12.15 4.60 1.86
N ALA A 50 -12.70 4.80 0.66
CA ALA A 50 -12.37 3.94 -0.47
C ALA A 50 -10.92 4.10 -0.88
N GLU A 51 -10.43 5.32 -0.85
CA GLU A 51 -9.03 5.58 -1.16
C GLU A 51 -8.12 5.01 -0.09
N ALA A 52 -8.55 5.11 1.16
CA ALA A 52 -7.78 4.54 2.25
C ALA A 52 -7.67 3.03 2.10
N ASP A 53 -8.77 2.37 1.73
CA ASP A 53 -8.77 0.93 1.50
C ASP A 53 -7.78 0.54 0.42
N ALA A 54 -7.78 1.29 -0.68
CA ALA A 54 -6.87 0.99 -1.79
C ALA A 54 -5.41 1.15 -1.36
N ILE A 55 -5.12 2.18 -0.59
CA ILE A 55 -3.76 2.42 -0.12
C ILE A 55 -3.34 1.35 0.86
N MET A 56 -4.24 0.96 1.76
CA MET A 56 -3.94 -0.10 2.72
C MET A 56 -3.67 -1.43 2.02
N ALA A 57 -4.39 -1.70 0.93
CA ALA A 57 -4.16 -2.91 0.16
C ALA A 57 -2.76 -2.90 -0.46
N LEU A 58 -2.33 -1.74 -0.95
CA LEU A 58 -0.99 -1.61 -1.49
C LEU A 58 0.07 -1.82 -0.43
N ILE A 59 -0.14 -1.24 0.75
CA ILE A 59 0.79 -1.41 1.86
C ILE A 59 0.88 -2.88 2.24
N LYS A 60 -0.27 -3.54 2.33
CA LYS A 60 -0.32 -4.94 2.69
C LYS A 60 0.43 -5.80 1.70
N THR A 61 0.25 -5.52 0.41
CA THR A 61 0.94 -6.24 -0.64
C THR A 61 2.45 -6.04 -0.53
N HIS A 62 2.86 -4.82 -0.30
CA HIS A 62 4.28 -4.51 -0.19
C HIS A 62 4.92 -5.22 1.00
N VAL A 63 4.21 -5.20 2.13
CA VAL A 63 4.69 -5.89 3.32
C VAL A 63 4.80 -7.38 3.05
N GLY A 64 3.85 -7.95 2.32
CA GLY A 64 3.91 -9.35 1.94
C GLY A 64 5.14 -9.68 1.11
N ILE A 65 5.52 -8.78 0.22
CA ILE A 65 6.71 -8.96 -0.61
C ILE A 65 7.97 -8.93 0.27
N ILE A 66 8.01 -8.00 1.22
CA ILE A 66 9.14 -7.90 2.14
C ILE A 66 9.27 -9.18 2.94
N GLU A 67 8.15 -9.69 3.44
CA GLU A 67 8.16 -10.91 4.24
C GLU A 67 8.62 -12.12 3.43
N ALA A 68 8.16 -12.22 2.20
CA ALA A 68 8.53 -13.33 1.35
C ALA A 68 10.03 -13.29 1.04
N THR A 69 10.54 -12.11 0.75
CA THR A 69 11.96 -11.95 0.46
C THR A 69 12.81 -12.32 1.67
N ASP A 70 12.37 -11.86 2.84
CA ASP A 70 13.09 -12.16 4.06
C ASP A 70 13.09 -13.66 4.35
N LEU A 71 11.96 -14.32 4.14
CA LEU A 71 11.84 -15.74 4.34
C LEU A 71 12.75 -16.51 3.40
N GLU A 72 12.81 -16.10 2.15
CA GLU A 72 13.70 -16.73 1.19
C GLU A 72 15.16 -16.62 1.62
N ALA A 73 15.52 -15.45 2.14
CA ALA A 73 16.89 -15.25 2.60
C ALA A 73 17.22 -16.18 3.75
N ARG A 74 16.26 -16.35 4.66
CA ARG A 74 16.45 -17.23 5.80
C ARG A 74 16.56 -18.69 5.40
N LEU A 75 15.70 -19.10 4.46
CA LEU A 75 15.75 -20.46 3.96
C LEU A 75 17.06 -20.75 3.27
N SER A 76 17.52 -19.80 2.48
CA SER A 76 18.79 -19.95 1.79
C SER A 76 19.94 -20.12 2.76
N ALA A 77 19.91 -19.34 3.84
CA ALA A 77 20.94 -19.43 4.87
C ALA A 77 20.92 -20.78 5.56
N VAL A 78 19.73 -21.29 5.85
CA VAL A 78 19.60 -22.60 6.49
C VAL A 78 20.08 -23.70 5.56
N GLU A 79 19.68 -23.63 4.30
CA GLU A 79 20.10 -24.64 3.34
C GLU A 79 21.61 -24.66 3.16
N SER A 80 22.21 -23.49 3.17
CA SER A 80 23.65 -23.38 3.05
C SER A 80 24.34 -24.07 4.23
N LYS A 81 23.79 -23.91 5.41
CA LYS A 81 24.35 -24.56 6.59
C LYS A 81 24.20 -26.07 6.54
N LEU A 82 23.05 -26.51 6.05
CA LEU A 82 22.78 -27.93 5.99
C LEU A 82 23.66 -28.65 5.00
N GLN A 83 24.11 -27.97 3.99
CA GLN A 83 24.92 -28.57 2.97
C GLN A 83 26.37 -28.80 3.44
N LYS A 84 26.72 -28.24 4.52
CA LYS A 84 28.02 -28.50 5.07
C LYS A 84 28.03 -29.77 5.87
#